data_cf7116a80f669da690da0000f43622f5
#
_entry.id   cf7116a80f669da690da0000f43622f5
#
_cell.length_a   1.000
_cell.length_b   1.000
_cell.length_c   1.000
_cell.angle_alpha   90.00
_cell.angle_beta   90.00
_cell.angle_gamma   90.00
#
_symmetry.space_group_name_H-M   'P 1'
#
loop_
_entity.id
_entity.type
_entity.pdbx_description
1 polymer ?
#
loop_
_entity_poly.entity_id
_entity_poly.type
_entity_poly.pdbx_seq_one_letter_code
_entity_poly.pdbx_strand_id
1 'polypeptide(L)'
;KAASFGFDFVDVALMTVVPGKGLRTPVTVSGAGSARFEEIFTSLEMPVNRLDGNAGDAATRKLLRSVMMKGLAAVIIESMRAGEASGCSEWLWENLSAEIAQADQAFITRLVTGTQPHAHRRLHEMECSAELLQDLGVDPTMTLATLESLKSVIKSGIPEIPPSIRGENNF
;
A
#
# COMPACT_ATOMS: atom_id res chain seq x y z
N LYS A 1 17.03 -0.66 -25.94
CA LYS A 1 18.50 -0.98 -26.08
C LYS A 1 18.79 -2.48 -25.98
N ALA A 2 18.24 -3.26 -25.01
CA ALA A 2 18.55 -4.71 -24.89
C ALA A 2 18.17 -5.48 -26.17
N ALA A 3 16.97 -5.27 -26.69
CA ALA A 3 16.48 -5.94 -27.91
C ALA A 3 17.34 -5.63 -29.16
N SER A 4 17.95 -4.45 -29.24
CA SER A 4 18.86 -4.10 -30.35
C SER A 4 20.19 -4.86 -30.32
N PHE A 5 20.51 -5.52 -29.20
CA PHE A 5 21.68 -6.38 -29.04
C PHE A 5 21.34 -7.88 -29.04
N GLY A 6 20.08 -8.24 -29.35
CA GLY A 6 19.63 -9.64 -29.36
C GLY A 6 19.44 -10.26 -27.97
N PHE A 7 19.28 -9.45 -26.92
CA PHE A 7 19.00 -9.94 -25.56
C PHE A 7 17.53 -9.80 -25.21
N ASP A 8 16.97 -10.86 -24.60
CA ASP A 8 15.67 -10.83 -23.97
C ASP A 8 15.83 -10.24 -22.57
N PHE A 9 15.22 -9.07 -22.35
CA PHE A 9 15.24 -8.39 -21.06
C PHE A 9 14.14 -8.94 -20.16
N VAL A 10 14.44 -9.15 -18.88
CA VAL A 10 13.47 -9.43 -17.83
C VAL A 10 13.56 -8.39 -16.73
N ASP A 11 12.42 -7.81 -16.38
CA ASP A 11 12.26 -6.98 -15.19
C ASP A 11 11.82 -7.87 -14.02
N VAL A 12 12.60 -7.87 -12.94
CA VAL A 12 12.40 -8.74 -11.77
C VAL A 12 12.18 -7.87 -10.53
N ALA A 13 10.96 -7.89 -10.00
CA ALA A 13 10.58 -7.17 -8.80
C ALA A 13 10.53 -8.12 -7.59
N LEU A 14 11.42 -7.94 -6.62
CA LEU A 14 11.37 -8.63 -5.33
C LEU A 14 10.19 -8.10 -4.51
N MET A 15 9.27 -8.99 -4.12
CA MET A 15 8.00 -8.60 -3.48
C MET A 15 8.04 -8.63 -1.95
N THR A 16 9.09 -9.19 -1.35
CA THR A 16 9.30 -9.23 0.11
C THR A 16 10.78 -9.03 0.44
N VAL A 17 11.12 -9.04 1.74
CA VAL A 17 12.51 -9.03 2.21
C VAL A 17 13.22 -10.34 1.83
N VAL A 18 14.50 -10.24 1.44
CA VAL A 18 15.35 -11.36 1.01
C VAL A 18 16.00 -12.10 2.19
N PRO A 19 16.46 -11.43 3.26
CA PRO A 19 17.11 -12.09 4.39
C PRO A 19 16.28 -13.26 4.93
N GLY A 20 16.91 -14.43 5.07
CA GLY A 20 16.28 -15.67 5.53
C GLY A 20 15.50 -16.45 4.47
N LYS A 21 15.24 -15.89 3.28
CA LYS A 21 14.50 -16.55 2.20
C LYS A 21 15.38 -16.98 1.02
N GLY A 22 16.45 -16.22 0.73
CA GLY A 22 17.33 -16.50 -0.42
C GLY A 22 16.51 -16.63 -1.71
N LEU A 23 16.70 -17.73 -2.45
CA LEU A 23 15.98 -18.05 -3.68
C LEU A 23 14.46 -18.25 -3.48
N ARG A 24 13.98 -18.52 -2.26
CA ARG A 24 12.55 -18.63 -1.97
C ARG A 24 11.87 -17.26 -1.80
N THR A 25 12.56 -16.16 -2.09
CA THR A 25 11.97 -14.83 -2.12
C THR A 25 11.00 -14.72 -3.29
N PRO A 26 9.70 -14.45 -3.05
CA PRO A 26 8.74 -14.29 -4.13
C PRO A 26 9.11 -13.11 -5.03
N VAL A 27 9.03 -13.34 -6.34
CA VAL A 27 9.30 -12.33 -7.36
C VAL A 27 8.11 -12.18 -8.30
N THR A 28 7.92 -10.98 -8.82
CA THR A 28 7.06 -10.71 -9.97
C THR A 28 7.96 -10.34 -11.14
N VAL A 29 7.73 -10.93 -12.31
CA VAL A 29 8.58 -10.73 -13.49
C VAL A 29 7.77 -10.30 -14.70
N SER A 30 8.38 -9.49 -15.58
CA SER A 30 7.77 -9.03 -16.84
C SER A 30 8.81 -8.81 -17.92
N GLY A 31 8.38 -8.66 -19.17
CA GLY A 31 9.26 -8.45 -20.34
C GLY A 31 9.54 -9.73 -21.13
N ALA A 32 10.22 -9.59 -22.25
CA ALA A 32 10.45 -10.67 -23.24
C ALA A 32 11.17 -11.90 -22.65
N GLY A 33 12.07 -11.71 -21.68
CA GLY A 33 12.79 -12.80 -21.02
C GLY A 33 12.03 -13.47 -19.87
N SER A 34 10.81 -13.03 -19.54
CA SER A 34 10.07 -13.47 -18.33
C SER A 34 9.72 -14.96 -18.35
N ALA A 35 9.35 -15.52 -19.49
CA ALA A 35 9.02 -16.94 -19.61
C ALA A 35 10.25 -17.83 -19.36
N ARG A 36 11.39 -17.43 -19.91
CA ARG A 36 12.66 -18.16 -19.69
C ARG A 36 13.13 -18.05 -18.24
N PHE A 37 12.95 -16.87 -17.63
CA PHE A 37 13.25 -16.67 -16.22
C PHE A 37 12.38 -17.60 -15.36
N GLU A 38 11.07 -17.64 -15.60
CA GLU A 38 10.12 -18.48 -14.86
C GLU A 38 10.52 -19.96 -14.97
N GLU A 39 10.77 -20.48 -16.17
CA GLU A 39 11.21 -21.85 -16.42
C GLU A 39 12.44 -22.25 -15.57
N ILE A 40 13.47 -21.39 -15.57
CA ILE A 40 14.72 -21.64 -14.87
C ILE A 40 14.54 -21.59 -13.36
N PHE A 41 13.92 -20.50 -12.85
CA PHE A 41 13.92 -20.22 -11.42
C PHE A 41 12.83 -20.99 -10.65
N THR A 42 11.74 -21.37 -11.31
CA THR A 42 10.74 -22.28 -10.71
C THR A 42 11.34 -23.66 -10.45
N SER A 43 12.23 -24.15 -11.33
CA SER A 43 12.96 -25.40 -11.09
C SER A 43 13.88 -25.37 -9.87
N LEU A 44 14.25 -24.16 -9.40
CA LEU A 44 15.02 -23.90 -8.19
C LEU A 44 14.15 -23.51 -6.98
N GLU A 45 12.86 -23.84 -7.03
CA GLU A 45 11.87 -23.54 -5.97
C GLU A 45 11.65 -22.04 -5.71
N MET A 46 11.99 -21.15 -6.65
CA MET A 46 11.68 -19.71 -6.53
C MET A 46 10.19 -19.48 -6.85
N PRO A 47 9.42 -18.82 -5.97
CA PRO A 47 8.05 -18.44 -6.28
C PRO A 47 8.04 -17.29 -7.30
N VAL A 48 7.78 -17.61 -8.57
CA VAL A 48 7.75 -16.65 -9.67
C VAL A 48 6.31 -16.38 -10.07
N ASN A 49 5.92 -15.10 -10.06
CA ASN A 49 4.65 -14.62 -10.62
C ASN A 49 4.97 -13.87 -11.92
N ARG A 50 4.72 -14.53 -13.06
CA ARG A 50 4.95 -13.94 -14.38
C ARG A 50 3.76 -13.10 -14.83
N LEU A 51 4.04 -11.93 -15.34
CA LEU A 51 3.07 -11.03 -15.96
C LEU A 51 3.20 -11.09 -17.48
N ASP A 52 2.06 -11.19 -18.13
CA ASP A 52 1.99 -10.98 -19.58
C ASP A 52 2.02 -9.47 -19.84
N GLY A 53 3.24 -8.93 -20.01
CA GLY A 53 3.44 -7.50 -20.14
C GLY A 53 4.85 -7.10 -20.53
N ASN A 54 5.07 -5.79 -20.59
CA ASN A 54 6.34 -5.21 -20.98
C ASN A 54 7.35 -5.16 -19.82
N ALA A 55 8.62 -5.00 -20.14
CA ALA A 55 9.62 -4.66 -19.15
C ALA A 55 9.25 -3.33 -18.45
N GLY A 56 9.26 -3.34 -17.11
CA GLY A 56 8.79 -2.23 -16.28
C GLY A 56 7.46 -2.49 -15.56
N ASP A 57 6.64 -3.44 -16.04
CA ASP A 57 5.34 -3.72 -15.44
C ASP A 57 5.46 -4.35 -14.04
N ALA A 58 6.46 -5.20 -13.82
CA ALA A 58 6.75 -5.76 -12.50
C ALA A 58 7.22 -4.67 -11.52
N ALA A 59 8.14 -3.80 -11.95
CA ALA A 59 8.61 -2.67 -11.17
C ALA A 59 7.46 -1.70 -10.84
N THR A 60 6.58 -1.41 -11.80
CA THR A 60 5.41 -0.56 -11.60
C THR A 60 4.50 -1.10 -10.49
N ARG A 61 4.14 -2.39 -10.52
CA ARG A 61 3.32 -3.00 -9.46
C ARG A 61 3.98 -2.95 -8.10
N LYS A 62 5.28 -3.18 -8.02
CA LYS A 62 6.05 -3.01 -6.78
C LYS A 62 6.00 -1.58 -6.26
N LEU A 63 6.15 -0.58 -7.12
CA LEU A 63 6.10 0.83 -6.74
C LEU A 63 4.70 1.23 -6.26
N LEU A 64 3.64 0.82 -6.96
CA LEU A 64 2.25 1.06 -6.52
C LEU A 64 1.97 0.46 -5.14
N ARG A 65 2.40 -0.80 -4.91
CA ARG A 65 2.31 -1.41 -3.59
C ARG A 65 3.11 -0.65 -2.53
N SER A 66 4.26 -0.08 -2.92
CA SER A 66 5.11 0.70 -2.01
C SER A 66 4.45 2.00 -1.54
N VAL A 67 3.58 2.62 -2.33
CA VAL A 67 2.79 3.79 -1.91
C VAL A 67 2.01 3.46 -0.65
N MET A 68 1.23 2.36 -0.68
CA MET A 68 0.45 1.93 0.48
C MET A 68 1.34 1.56 1.67
N MET A 69 2.35 0.71 1.48
CA MET A 69 3.16 0.19 2.59
C MET A 69 4.00 1.26 3.29
N LYS A 70 4.54 2.23 2.54
CA LYS A 70 5.31 3.33 3.12
C LYS A 70 4.41 4.41 3.69
N GLY A 71 3.28 4.66 3.04
CA GLY A 71 2.25 5.56 3.57
C GLY A 71 1.72 5.07 4.93
N LEU A 72 1.35 3.79 5.02
CA LEU A 72 0.91 3.18 6.27
C LEU A 72 1.97 3.29 7.37
N ALA A 73 3.24 2.99 7.06
CA ALA A 73 4.33 3.13 8.02
C ALA A 73 4.48 4.58 8.50
N ALA A 74 4.38 5.56 7.59
CA ALA A 74 4.49 6.97 7.95
C ALA A 74 3.33 7.44 8.85
N VAL A 75 2.09 7.02 8.55
CA VAL A 75 0.92 7.30 9.40
C VAL A 75 1.08 6.68 10.79
N ILE A 76 1.51 5.42 10.89
CA ILE A 76 1.75 4.76 12.18
C ILE A 76 2.83 5.51 12.97
N ILE A 77 3.93 5.89 12.34
CA ILE A 77 5.01 6.63 13.01
C ILE A 77 4.52 7.98 13.55
N GLU A 78 3.75 8.74 12.77
CA GLU A 78 3.17 10.02 13.22
C GLU A 78 2.22 9.79 14.41
N SER A 79 1.31 8.81 14.30
CA SER A 79 0.40 8.45 15.39
C SER A 79 1.13 8.04 16.66
N MET A 80 2.21 7.24 16.55
CA MET A 80 3.00 6.81 17.71
C MET A 80 3.77 7.96 18.38
N ARG A 81 4.24 8.95 17.61
CA ARG A 81 4.83 10.18 18.17
C ARG A 81 3.80 10.98 18.97
N ALA A 82 2.57 11.08 18.47
CA ALA A 82 1.48 11.72 19.20
C ALA A 82 1.11 10.92 20.47
N GLY A 83 1.07 9.58 20.37
CA GLY A 83 0.87 8.68 21.51
C GLY A 83 1.94 8.84 22.60
N GLU A 84 3.21 9.01 22.20
CA GLU A 84 4.31 9.27 23.12
C GLU A 84 4.16 10.65 23.81
N ALA A 85 3.89 11.68 23.03
CA ALA A 85 3.71 13.04 23.54
C ALA A 85 2.51 13.17 24.49
N SER A 86 1.44 12.38 24.26
CA SER A 86 0.23 12.36 25.12
C SER A 86 0.26 11.32 26.23
N GLY A 87 1.33 10.50 26.34
CA GLY A 87 1.46 9.48 27.39
C GLY A 87 0.58 8.24 27.22
N CYS A 88 0.08 7.94 25.99
CA CYS A 88 -0.79 6.81 25.71
C CYS A 88 -0.24 5.82 24.68
N SER A 89 1.09 5.73 24.53
CA SER A 89 1.76 4.90 23.51
C SER A 89 1.35 3.43 23.55
N GLU A 90 1.27 2.83 24.73
CA GLU A 90 0.95 1.40 24.89
C GLU A 90 -0.46 1.11 24.39
N TRP A 91 -1.45 1.87 24.88
CA TRP A 91 -2.83 1.76 24.43
C TRP A 91 -2.96 1.95 22.92
N LEU A 92 -2.28 2.97 22.38
CA LEU A 92 -2.36 3.26 20.96
C LEU A 92 -1.75 2.14 20.10
N TRP A 93 -0.59 1.59 20.53
CA TRP A 93 0.04 0.46 19.85
C TRP A 93 -0.86 -0.77 19.81
N GLU A 94 -1.45 -1.13 20.95
CA GLU A 94 -2.38 -2.26 21.04
C GLU A 94 -3.61 -2.07 20.15
N ASN A 95 -4.21 -0.87 20.17
CA ASN A 95 -5.37 -0.53 19.37
C ASN A 95 -5.06 -0.62 17.87
N LEU A 96 -3.99 0.03 17.39
CA LEU A 96 -3.56 -0.01 15.99
C LEU A 96 -3.22 -1.44 15.53
N SER A 97 -2.55 -2.21 16.40
CA SER A 97 -2.20 -3.60 16.10
C SER A 97 -3.43 -4.48 15.94
N ALA A 98 -4.44 -4.30 16.79
CA ALA A 98 -5.70 -5.03 16.72
C ALA A 98 -6.49 -4.69 15.45
N GLU A 99 -6.56 -3.42 15.06
CA GLU A 99 -7.22 -2.97 13.83
C GLU A 99 -6.54 -3.55 12.57
N ILE A 100 -5.20 -3.48 12.52
CA ILE A 100 -4.43 -3.99 11.38
C ILE A 100 -4.52 -5.53 11.29
N ALA A 101 -4.57 -6.24 12.42
CA ALA A 101 -4.69 -7.70 12.43
C ALA A 101 -6.00 -8.20 11.84
N GLN A 102 -7.03 -7.37 11.78
CA GLN A 102 -8.35 -7.67 11.19
C GLN A 102 -8.46 -7.19 9.73
N ALA A 103 -7.41 -6.58 9.18
CA ALA A 103 -7.45 -5.99 7.85
C ALA A 103 -7.46 -7.08 6.76
N ASP A 104 -8.62 -7.28 6.17
CA ASP A 104 -8.86 -8.13 5.01
C ASP A 104 -9.33 -7.29 3.80
N GLN A 105 -9.75 -7.95 2.73
CA GLN A 105 -10.28 -7.28 1.54
C GLN A 105 -11.56 -6.47 1.85
N ALA A 106 -12.43 -6.98 2.72
CA ALA A 106 -13.67 -6.29 3.10
C ALA A 106 -13.35 -5.02 3.90
N PHE A 107 -12.36 -5.08 4.79
CA PHE A 107 -11.86 -3.91 5.52
C PHE A 107 -11.35 -2.83 4.57
N ILE A 108 -10.50 -3.19 3.59
CA ILE A 108 -9.97 -2.23 2.60
C ILE A 108 -11.11 -1.62 1.77
N THR A 109 -12.05 -2.45 1.31
CA THR A 109 -13.22 -2.00 0.55
C THR A 109 -14.04 -0.99 1.36
N ARG A 110 -14.34 -1.29 2.63
CA ARG A 110 -15.07 -0.41 3.55
C ARG A 110 -14.33 0.91 3.79
N LEU A 111 -13.00 0.89 3.95
CA LEU A 111 -12.21 2.12 4.09
C LEU A 111 -12.37 3.03 2.87
N VAL A 112 -12.27 2.48 1.67
CA VAL A 112 -12.37 3.26 0.43
C VAL A 112 -13.81 3.74 0.21
N THR A 113 -14.80 2.83 0.16
CA THR A 113 -16.19 3.16 -0.15
C THR A 113 -16.85 4.03 0.92
N GLY A 114 -16.52 3.80 2.19
CA GLY A 114 -17.03 4.58 3.32
C GLY A 114 -16.41 5.98 3.43
N THR A 115 -15.36 6.29 2.67
CA THR A 115 -14.75 7.62 2.76
C THR A 115 -15.59 8.68 2.06
N GLN A 116 -16.11 8.42 0.87
CA GLN A 116 -16.86 9.40 0.10
C GLN A 116 -18.12 9.92 0.81
N PRO A 117 -19.05 9.08 1.33
CA PRO A 117 -20.25 9.56 2.01
C PRO A 117 -19.96 10.27 3.34
N HIS A 118 -18.79 10.03 3.93
CA HIS A 118 -18.43 10.62 5.22
C HIS A 118 -17.26 11.62 5.11
N ALA A 119 -16.89 12.05 3.91
CA ALA A 119 -15.69 12.86 3.66
C ALA A 119 -15.69 14.19 4.43
N HIS A 120 -16.83 14.90 4.49
CA HIS A 120 -16.94 16.16 5.24
C HIS A 120 -16.73 15.97 6.74
N ARG A 121 -17.35 14.94 7.35
CA ARG A 121 -17.17 14.64 8.77
C ARG A 121 -15.71 14.24 9.07
N ARG A 122 -15.12 13.37 8.23
CA ARG A 122 -13.73 12.94 8.36
C ARG A 122 -12.75 14.10 8.17
N LEU A 123 -13.07 15.06 7.29
CA LEU A 123 -12.26 16.27 7.12
C LEU A 123 -12.17 17.04 8.44
N HIS A 124 -13.30 17.31 9.08
CA HIS A 124 -13.35 18.01 10.37
C HIS A 124 -12.64 17.23 11.49
N GLU A 125 -12.81 15.90 11.56
CA GLU A 125 -12.07 15.06 12.51
C GLU A 125 -10.54 15.18 12.32
N MET A 126 -10.08 15.23 11.07
CA MET A 126 -8.66 15.40 10.77
C MET A 126 -8.14 16.81 11.03
N GLU A 127 -8.98 17.86 10.91
CA GLU A 127 -8.65 19.22 11.32
C GLU A 127 -8.38 19.26 12.83
N CYS A 128 -9.27 18.72 13.64
CA CYS A 128 -9.07 18.58 15.09
C CYS A 128 -7.82 17.76 15.43
N SER A 129 -7.56 16.69 14.65
CA SER A 129 -6.34 15.89 14.86
C SER A 129 -5.07 16.69 14.57
N ALA A 130 -5.07 17.51 13.52
CA ALA A 130 -3.92 18.36 13.19
C ALA A 130 -3.64 19.39 14.30
N GLU A 131 -4.67 20.02 14.84
CA GLU A 131 -4.58 20.94 15.97
C GLU A 131 -4.01 20.24 17.20
N LEU A 132 -4.54 19.06 17.54
CA LEU A 132 -4.03 18.26 18.67
C LEU A 132 -2.54 17.92 18.50
N LEU A 133 -2.10 17.45 17.32
CA LEU A 133 -0.71 17.14 17.08
C LEU A 133 0.19 18.36 17.25
N GLN A 134 -0.23 19.54 16.77
CA GLN A 134 0.48 20.80 16.94
C GLN A 134 0.60 21.19 18.43
N ASP A 135 -0.48 21.06 19.19
CA ASP A 135 -0.49 21.35 20.63
C ASP A 135 0.46 20.39 21.40
N LEU A 136 0.60 19.17 20.93
CA LEU A 136 1.55 18.17 21.47
C LEU A 136 2.98 18.38 20.97
N GLY A 137 3.24 19.35 20.08
CA GLY A 137 4.56 19.60 19.50
C GLY A 137 4.98 18.53 18.49
N VAL A 138 4.03 17.79 17.89
CA VAL A 138 4.26 16.76 16.88
C VAL A 138 3.95 17.33 15.50
N ASP A 139 4.87 17.15 14.55
CA ASP A 139 4.66 17.58 13.16
C ASP A 139 3.54 16.74 12.50
N PRO A 140 2.40 17.35 12.08
CA PRO A 140 1.24 16.65 11.55
C PRO A 140 1.34 16.39 10.03
N THR A 141 2.50 16.03 9.50
CA THR A 141 2.74 15.92 8.04
C THR A 141 1.75 14.98 7.37
N MET A 142 1.53 13.77 7.90
CA MET A 142 0.62 12.78 7.31
C MET A 142 -0.85 13.17 7.54
N THR A 143 -1.15 13.76 8.67
CA THR A 143 -2.48 14.31 9.00
C THR A 143 -2.87 15.41 8.01
N LEU A 144 -1.97 16.36 7.72
CA LEU A 144 -2.19 17.41 6.72
C LEU A 144 -2.33 16.85 5.29
N ALA A 145 -1.52 15.86 4.92
CA ALA A 145 -1.67 15.17 3.63
C ALA A 145 -3.03 14.46 3.53
N THR A 146 -3.52 13.90 4.63
CA THR A 146 -4.85 13.28 4.70
C THR A 146 -5.97 14.30 4.52
N LEU A 147 -5.85 15.51 5.09
CA LEU A 147 -6.78 16.62 4.85
C LEU A 147 -6.88 16.97 3.37
N GLU A 148 -5.76 17.11 2.68
CA GLU A 148 -5.74 17.42 1.25
C GLU A 148 -6.34 16.26 0.42
N SER A 149 -6.09 15.01 0.80
CA SER A 149 -6.72 13.85 0.18
C SER A 149 -8.25 13.86 0.35
N LEU A 150 -8.76 14.15 1.54
CA LEU A 150 -10.21 14.25 1.80
C LEU A 150 -10.87 15.40 1.02
N LYS A 151 -10.22 16.56 0.92
CA LYS A 151 -10.67 17.66 0.05
C LYS A 151 -10.76 17.22 -1.41
N SER A 152 -9.79 16.45 -1.88
CA SER A 152 -9.82 15.88 -3.23
C SER A 152 -10.98 14.90 -3.42
N VAL A 153 -11.25 14.04 -2.44
CA VAL A 153 -12.40 13.11 -2.47
C VAL A 153 -13.72 13.88 -2.50
N ILE A 154 -13.86 14.95 -1.73
CA ILE A 154 -15.06 15.80 -1.75
C ILE A 154 -15.28 16.40 -3.15
N LYS A 155 -14.21 16.82 -3.80
CA LYS A 155 -14.27 17.47 -5.12
C LYS A 155 -14.49 16.50 -6.28
N SER A 156 -13.84 15.34 -6.24
CA SER A 156 -13.67 14.45 -7.40
C SER A 156 -14.11 13.00 -7.15
N GLY A 157 -14.55 12.66 -5.94
CA GLY A 157 -14.91 11.29 -5.56
C GLY A 157 -13.70 10.40 -5.28
N ILE A 158 -13.98 9.11 -5.07
CA ILE A 158 -12.99 8.04 -4.90
C ILE A 158 -12.69 7.36 -6.24
N PRO A 159 -11.52 6.67 -6.36
CA PRO A 159 -11.26 5.83 -7.52
C PRO A 159 -12.30 4.72 -7.67
N GLU A 160 -12.56 4.31 -8.89
CA GLU A 160 -13.44 3.17 -9.15
C GLU A 160 -12.83 1.87 -8.64
N ILE A 161 -13.58 1.14 -7.80
CA ILE A 161 -13.16 -0.19 -7.32
C ILE A 161 -13.52 -1.21 -8.41
N PRO A 162 -12.56 -2.07 -8.83
CA PRO A 162 -12.83 -3.08 -9.83
C PRO A 162 -14.05 -3.94 -9.47
N PRO A 163 -14.96 -4.23 -10.44
CA PRO A 163 -16.18 -5.00 -10.19
C PRO A 163 -15.92 -6.37 -9.54
N SER A 164 -14.83 -7.03 -9.91
CA SER A 164 -14.39 -8.31 -9.33
C SER A 164 -14.10 -8.26 -7.83
N ILE A 165 -13.93 -7.05 -7.26
CA ILE A 165 -13.62 -6.83 -5.83
C ILE A 165 -14.86 -6.34 -5.09
N ARG A 166 -15.82 -5.74 -5.81
CA ARG A 166 -17.04 -5.17 -5.19
C ARG A 166 -17.93 -6.19 -4.52
N GLY A 167 -17.66 -7.48 -4.61
CA GLY A 167 -18.53 -8.54 -4.10
C GLY A 167 -19.98 -8.26 -4.53
N GLU A 168 -20.55 -8.99 -5.46
CA GLU A 168 -21.99 -8.98 -5.68
C GLU A 168 -22.65 -9.49 -4.39
N ASN A 169 -22.88 -8.63 -3.43
CA ASN A 169 -23.87 -8.85 -2.41
C ASN A 169 -25.23 -8.60 -3.06
N ASN A 170 -25.72 -9.61 -3.75
CA ASN A 170 -27.13 -9.76 -4.00
C ASN A 170 -27.80 -9.94 -2.63
N PHE A 171 -28.38 -8.88 -2.12
CA PHE A 171 -29.45 -8.92 -1.12
C PHE A 171 -30.79 -8.94 -1.81
#